data_7bb49e2d37b787aa8f237b3b5fdd2493
#
_entry.id   7bb49e2d37b787aa8f237b3b5fdd2493
#
_cell.length_a   1.000
_cell.length_b   1.000
_cell.length_c   1.000
_cell.angle_alpha   90.00
_cell.angle_beta   90.00
_cell.angle_gamma   90.00
#
_symmetry.space_group_name_H-M   'P 1'
#
loop_
_entity.id
_entity.type
_entity.pdbx_description
1 polymer ?
#
loop_
_entity_poly.entity_id
_entity_poly.type
_entity_poly.pdbx_seq_one_letter_code
_entity_poly.pdbx_strand_id
1 'polypeptide(L)'
;MNPNGPGEDEGGVLRAIRGVRVCVLTFGCTYNQADSEKIIEVLKHQGCVIVGSPDKADAVIVNTCTVIAPTERKMLRVIKDLREMPLFVSGCMAVVQRDKVLEVASPGFISPDEVRSEYRRVNTISPAHLGLVQIASGCPGRCSYCITRNARGPLDSFPREEILERTTRLVRAGACEVRVTAQDVSAWGLDQGSDLPDLLESLCRIPGDFFIRLGMMNPATLLPLLPRLIPLFREEKMFRFLHVPVQSGSDAVLGRMGRGYRVCDLERIVAEFRNEFPTLYLMTDLIPGFPGETEEDVQSTIDLLYRIRPNKVNITRYSWRPGTAISRRDDMPDRIKKDRSRILLKHATSIYHSMNGRWIGRTVPLVVTERIREGSVSARTPEYHNVILQEDLAPGFRGRALITGERTYYFTGKLCR
;
A
#
# COMPACT_ATOMS: atom_id res chain seq x y z
N MET A 1 -22.34 -39.92 21.12
CA MET A 1 -22.68 -39.96 19.70
C MET A 1 -22.48 -38.55 19.14
N ASN A 2 -21.44 -38.38 18.38
CA ASN A 2 -21.06 -37.08 17.80
C ASN A 2 -21.66 -37.00 16.40
N PRO A 3 -22.46 -35.98 16.03
CA PRO A 3 -22.90 -35.83 14.65
C PRO A 3 -21.86 -35.02 13.89
N ASN A 4 -20.97 -35.71 13.22
CA ASN A 4 -20.15 -35.10 12.17
C ASN A 4 -21.08 -34.64 11.05
N GLY A 5 -21.10 -33.34 10.82
CA GLY A 5 -21.64 -32.72 9.60
C GLY A 5 -20.84 -33.19 8.37
N PRO A 6 -21.41 -32.98 7.15
CA PRO A 6 -20.86 -33.48 5.91
C PRO A 6 -19.47 -32.90 5.65
N GLY A 7 -18.57 -33.75 5.14
CA GLY A 7 -17.18 -33.46 4.86
C GLY A 7 -17.02 -32.19 4.02
N GLU A 8 -16.16 -31.30 4.50
CA GLU A 8 -15.61 -30.19 3.74
C GLU A 8 -14.83 -30.79 2.56
N ASP A 9 -15.37 -30.60 1.37
CA ASP A 9 -14.71 -30.91 0.11
C ASP A 9 -13.39 -30.10 0.06
N GLU A 10 -12.25 -30.76 -0.15
CA GLU A 10 -10.89 -30.18 -0.10
C GLU A 10 -10.60 -29.14 -1.22
N GLY A 11 -11.61 -28.58 -1.88
CA GLY A 11 -11.48 -27.59 -2.94
C GLY A 11 -11.99 -26.22 -2.52
N GLY A 12 -11.08 -25.24 -2.25
CA GLY A 12 -11.43 -23.87 -1.96
C GLY A 12 -12.23 -23.21 -3.09
N VAL A 13 -12.97 -22.12 -2.75
CA VAL A 13 -13.86 -21.38 -3.66
C VAL A 13 -13.11 -20.85 -4.89
N LEU A 14 -11.90 -20.29 -4.71
CA LEU A 14 -11.06 -19.80 -5.80
C LEU A 14 -10.65 -20.93 -6.76
N ARG A 15 -10.35 -22.10 -6.22
CA ARG A 15 -9.96 -23.29 -7.00
C ARG A 15 -11.07 -23.81 -7.88
N ALA A 16 -12.31 -23.61 -7.50
CA ALA A 16 -13.49 -24.03 -8.25
C ALA A 16 -13.78 -23.19 -9.51
N ILE A 17 -13.22 -21.96 -9.60
CA ILE A 17 -13.44 -21.05 -10.73
C ILE A 17 -12.50 -21.44 -11.88
N ARG A 18 -13.01 -22.08 -12.92
CA ARG A 18 -12.20 -22.60 -14.03
C ARG A 18 -12.83 -22.35 -15.40
N GLY A 19 -12.00 -22.03 -16.39
CA GLY A 19 -12.40 -22.03 -17.80
C GLY A 19 -13.45 -20.98 -18.19
N VAL A 20 -13.71 -19.99 -17.35
CA VAL A 20 -14.73 -18.95 -17.55
C VAL A 20 -14.11 -17.56 -17.68
N ARG A 21 -14.89 -16.58 -18.16
CA ARG A 21 -14.47 -15.18 -18.21
C ARG A 21 -14.71 -14.56 -16.83
N VAL A 22 -13.65 -14.00 -16.22
CA VAL A 22 -13.70 -13.41 -14.87
C VAL A 22 -13.30 -11.96 -14.90
N CYS A 23 -14.11 -11.10 -14.27
CA CYS A 23 -13.74 -9.73 -13.96
C CYS A 23 -13.28 -9.63 -12.51
N VAL A 24 -12.10 -9.06 -12.26
CA VAL A 24 -11.57 -8.82 -10.92
C VAL A 24 -11.60 -7.32 -10.62
N LEU A 25 -12.47 -6.91 -9.71
CA LEU A 25 -12.59 -5.53 -9.24
C LEU A 25 -11.80 -5.35 -7.95
N THR A 26 -10.83 -4.45 -7.96
CA THR A 26 -9.91 -4.22 -6.82
C THR A 26 -10.21 -2.91 -6.12
N PHE A 27 -10.40 -2.97 -4.81
CA PHE A 27 -10.52 -1.81 -3.94
C PHE A 27 -9.47 -1.86 -2.83
N GLY A 28 -8.98 -0.69 -2.43
CA GLY A 28 -8.11 -0.54 -1.26
C GLY A 28 -6.66 -0.22 -1.57
N CYS A 29 -5.75 -0.70 -0.72
CA CYS A 29 -4.33 -0.36 -0.72
C CYS A 29 -3.51 -1.21 -1.71
N THR A 30 -2.21 -0.89 -1.82
CA THR A 30 -1.24 -1.65 -2.63
C THR A 30 -1.19 -3.14 -2.24
N TYR A 31 -1.40 -3.46 -0.97
CA TYR A 31 -1.48 -4.85 -0.50
C TYR A 31 -2.65 -5.61 -1.15
N ASN A 32 -3.84 -4.99 -1.20
CA ASN A 32 -5.00 -5.57 -1.90
C ASN A 32 -4.77 -5.68 -3.41
N GLN A 33 -4.03 -4.73 -4.01
CA GLN A 33 -3.63 -4.84 -5.42
C GLN A 33 -2.78 -6.10 -5.65
N ALA A 34 -1.81 -6.35 -4.77
CA ALA A 34 -0.99 -7.57 -4.83
C ALA A 34 -1.81 -8.86 -4.65
N ASP A 35 -2.84 -8.84 -3.79
CA ASP A 35 -3.77 -9.97 -3.68
C ASP A 35 -4.55 -10.18 -4.98
N SER A 36 -5.01 -9.10 -5.64
CA SER A 36 -5.70 -9.21 -6.94
C SER A 36 -4.79 -9.73 -8.05
N GLU A 37 -3.51 -9.34 -8.08
CA GLU A 37 -2.54 -9.91 -9.03
C GLU A 37 -2.41 -11.42 -8.82
N LYS A 38 -2.29 -11.88 -7.57
CA LYS A 38 -2.25 -13.32 -7.25
C LYS A 38 -3.51 -14.03 -7.69
N ILE A 39 -4.70 -13.47 -7.40
CA ILE A 39 -5.99 -14.03 -7.86
C ILE A 39 -6.00 -14.15 -9.39
N ILE A 40 -5.61 -13.10 -10.11
CA ILE A 40 -5.56 -13.10 -11.58
C ILE A 40 -4.61 -14.19 -12.11
N GLU A 41 -3.44 -14.35 -11.51
CA GLU A 41 -2.48 -15.37 -11.92
C GLU A 41 -3.01 -16.79 -11.67
N VAL A 42 -3.67 -17.02 -10.53
CA VAL A 42 -4.36 -18.29 -10.21
C VAL A 42 -5.44 -18.59 -11.26
N LEU A 43 -6.31 -17.62 -11.54
CA LEU A 43 -7.39 -17.78 -12.51
C LEU A 43 -6.86 -18.08 -13.92
N LYS A 44 -5.82 -17.39 -14.36
CA LYS A 44 -5.16 -17.69 -15.65
C LYS A 44 -4.60 -19.10 -15.71
N HIS A 45 -3.96 -19.54 -14.61
CA HIS A 45 -3.45 -20.91 -14.50
C HIS A 45 -4.57 -21.95 -14.55
N GLN A 46 -5.77 -21.60 -14.12
CA GLN A 46 -6.98 -22.44 -14.16
C GLN A 46 -7.74 -22.33 -15.51
N GLY A 47 -7.16 -21.68 -16.53
CA GLY A 47 -7.73 -21.54 -17.85
C GLY A 47 -8.82 -20.45 -17.96
N CYS A 48 -8.93 -19.54 -16.97
CA CYS A 48 -9.87 -18.41 -17.06
C CYS A 48 -9.33 -17.28 -17.94
N VAL A 49 -10.27 -16.58 -18.58
CA VAL A 49 -9.99 -15.36 -19.34
C VAL A 49 -10.32 -14.14 -18.50
N ILE A 50 -9.35 -13.26 -18.24
CA ILE A 50 -9.57 -12.03 -17.48
C ILE A 50 -10.13 -10.95 -18.38
N VAL A 51 -11.29 -10.39 -17.99
CA VAL A 51 -11.97 -9.32 -18.74
C VAL A 51 -12.03 -8.03 -17.92
N GLY A 52 -12.06 -6.89 -18.62
CA GLY A 52 -11.92 -5.57 -17.99
C GLY A 52 -13.20 -5.01 -17.35
N SER A 53 -14.37 -5.65 -17.57
CA SER A 53 -15.65 -5.15 -17.05
C SER A 53 -16.64 -6.29 -16.75
N PRO A 54 -17.53 -6.10 -15.74
CA PRO A 54 -18.49 -7.13 -15.33
C PRO A 54 -19.46 -7.59 -16.43
N ASP A 55 -19.86 -6.69 -17.31
CA ASP A 55 -20.77 -6.98 -18.44
C ASP A 55 -20.22 -8.00 -19.45
N LYS A 56 -18.90 -8.21 -19.46
CA LYS A 56 -18.19 -9.17 -20.31
C LYS A 56 -17.81 -10.46 -19.57
N ALA A 57 -18.13 -10.56 -18.30
CA ALA A 57 -17.71 -11.64 -17.41
C ALA A 57 -18.83 -12.67 -17.20
N ASP A 58 -18.43 -13.92 -17.02
CA ASP A 58 -19.31 -14.99 -16.54
C ASP A 58 -19.33 -15.06 -15.02
N ALA A 59 -18.27 -14.53 -14.35
CA ALA A 59 -18.16 -14.40 -12.91
C ALA A 59 -17.40 -13.13 -12.53
N VAL A 60 -17.69 -12.59 -11.34
CA VAL A 60 -17.01 -11.39 -10.81
C VAL A 60 -16.41 -11.67 -9.46
N ILE A 61 -15.14 -11.25 -9.27
CA ILE A 61 -14.47 -11.24 -7.96
C ILE A 61 -14.30 -9.79 -7.52
N VAL A 62 -14.81 -9.45 -6.34
CA VAL A 62 -14.61 -8.13 -5.72
C VAL A 62 -13.61 -8.26 -4.58
N ASN A 63 -12.39 -7.78 -4.78
CA ASN A 63 -11.38 -7.71 -3.73
C ASN A 63 -11.57 -6.43 -2.92
N THR A 64 -11.85 -6.59 -1.64
CA THR A 64 -12.44 -5.57 -0.77
C THR A 64 -11.47 -5.01 0.25
N CYS A 65 -11.74 -3.77 0.68
CA CYS A 65 -11.07 -3.05 1.76
C CYS A 65 -12.08 -2.66 2.86
N THR A 66 -11.62 -2.49 4.10
CA THR A 66 -12.49 -2.15 5.24
C THR A 66 -11.99 -0.95 6.06
N VAL A 67 -10.95 -0.24 5.58
CA VAL A 67 -10.28 0.80 6.37
C VAL A 67 -11.15 2.05 6.56
N ILE A 68 -11.85 2.53 5.53
CA ILE A 68 -12.64 3.76 5.58
C ILE A 68 -14.09 3.54 5.12
N ALA A 69 -15.03 4.19 5.82
CA ALA A 69 -16.47 4.06 5.56
C ALA A 69 -16.92 4.48 4.15
N PRO A 70 -16.40 5.53 3.51
CA PRO A 70 -16.76 5.85 2.13
C PRO A 70 -16.43 4.72 1.15
N THR A 71 -15.27 4.10 1.28
CA THR A 71 -14.85 2.96 0.43
C THR A 71 -15.74 1.75 0.71
N GLU A 72 -16.04 1.45 1.97
CA GLU A 72 -16.95 0.38 2.37
C GLU A 72 -18.32 0.55 1.70
N ARG A 73 -18.94 1.75 1.81
CA ARG A 73 -20.24 2.03 1.18
C ARG A 73 -20.21 1.87 -0.34
N LYS A 74 -19.12 2.30 -0.99
CA LYS A 74 -18.94 2.13 -2.44
C LYS A 74 -18.89 0.64 -2.80
N MET A 75 -18.12 -0.15 -2.07
CA MET A 75 -17.98 -1.58 -2.33
C MET A 75 -19.30 -2.34 -2.11
N LEU A 76 -20.02 -2.07 -1.01
CA LEU A 76 -21.32 -2.69 -0.75
C LEU A 76 -22.34 -2.36 -1.85
N ARG A 77 -22.30 -1.13 -2.40
CA ARG A 77 -23.12 -0.78 -3.56
C ARG A 77 -22.76 -1.62 -4.79
N VAL A 78 -21.47 -1.70 -5.13
CA VAL A 78 -21.00 -2.52 -6.26
C VAL A 78 -21.37 -3.99 -6.08
N ILE A 79 -21.20 -4.55 -4.88
CA ILE A 79 -21.59 -5.93 -4.56
C ILE A 79 -23.10 -6.12 -4.74
N LYS A 80 -23.91 -5.16 -4.27
CA LYS A 80 -25.38 -5.19 -4.44
C LYS A 80 -25.80 -5.14 -5.92
N ASP A 81 -25.13 -4.30 -6.71
CA ASP A 81 -25.45 -4.13 -8.13
C ASP A 81 -25.10 -5.40 -8.94
N LEU A 82 -24.14 -6.20 -8.46
CA LEU A 82 -23.67 -7.44 -9.09
C LEU A 82 -24.31 -8.73 -8.51
N ARG A 83 -25.28 -8.63 -7.61
CA ARG A 83 -25.81 -9.78 -6.86
C ARG A 83 -26.47 -10.89 -7.70
N GLU A 84 -26.92 -10.56 -8.91
CA GLU A 84 -27.55 -11.52 -9.83
C GLU A 84 -26.53 -12.31 -10.67
N MET A 85 -25.25 -11.97 -10.57
CA MET A 85 -24.15 -12.67 -11.26
C MET A 85 -23.49 -13.70 -10.33
N PRO A 86 -22.80 -14.71 -10.86
CA PRO A 86 -21.84 -15.49 -10.08
C PRO A 86 -20.79 -14.57 -9.46
N LEU A 87 -20.96 -14.29 -8.14
CA LEU A 87 -20.23 -13.25 -7.41
C LEU A 87 -19.36 -13.87 -6.32
N PHE A 88 -18.13 -13.38 -6.22
CA PHE A 88 -17.19 -13.77 -5.19
C PHE A 88 -16.61 -12.52 -4.51
N VAL A 89 -16.41 -12.59 -3.20
CA VAL A 89 -15.86 -11.49 -2.41
C VAL A 89 -14.57 -11.96 -1.72
N SER A 90 -13.51 -11.22 -1.92
CA SER A 90 -12.20 -11.45 -1.28
C SER A 90 -11.73 -10.21 -0.52
N GLY A 91 -10.56 -10.28 0.10
CA GLY A 91 -9.92 -9.17 0.83
C GLY A 91 -10.46 -8.98 2.24
N CYS A 92 -10.30 -7.75 2.78
CA CYS A 92 -10.52 -7.51 4.21
C CYS A 92 -11.99 -7.68 4.65
N MET A 93 -12.99 -7.27 3.84
CA MET A 93 -14.41 -7.43 4.23
C MET A 93 -14.83 -8.89 4.27
N ALA A 94 -14.26 -9.74 3.42
CA ALA A 94 -14.53 -11.18 3.43
C ALA A 94 -14.18 -11.85 4.75
N VAL A 95 -13.34 -11.21 5.57
CA VAL A 95 -12.93 -11.71 6.89
C VAL A 95 -13.71 -11.04 8.01
N VAL A 96 -13.74 -9.69 8.06
CA VAL A 96 -14.21 -8.97 9.27
C VAL A 96 -15.61 -8.36 9.13
N GLN A 97 -16.24 -8.41 7.96
CA GLN A 97 -17.56 -7.79 7.71
C GLN A 97 -18.43 -8.65 6.79
N ARG A 98 -18.32 -9.99 6.90
CA ARG A 98 -19.14 -10.94 6.10
C ARG A 98 -20.63 -10.64 6.23
N ASP A 99 -21.11 -10.38 7.45
CA ASP A 99 -22.53 -10.11 7.72
C ASP A 99 -23.05 -8.94 6.88
N LYS A 100 -22.29 -7.85 6.79
CA LYS A 100 -22.67 -6.69 5.94
C LYS A 100 -22.70 -7.01 4.45
N VAL A 101 -21.86 -7.92 4.00
CA VAL A 101 -21.90 -8.38 2.61
C VAL A 101 -23.13 -9.23 2.38
N LEU A 102 -23.47 -10.13 3.32
CA LEU A 102 -24.64 -10.99 3.27
C LEU A 102 -25.97 -10.23 3.36
N GLU A 103 -25.97 -9.02 3.95
CA GLU A 103 -27.16 -8.13 3.93
C GLU A 103 -27.52 -7.65 2.50
N VAL A 104 -26.59 -7.65 1.56
CA VAL A 104 -26.78 -7.08 0.22
C VAL A 104 -26.65 -8.08 -0.92
N ALA A 105 -25.97 -9.22 -0.72
CA ALA A 105 -25.78 -10.28 -1.71
C ALA A 105 -25.39 -11.61 -1.01
N SER A 106 -25.44 -12.72 -1.76
CA SER A 106 -25.03 -14.05 -1.29
C SER A 106 -23.81 -14.57 -2.09
N PRO A 107 -22.63 -13.93 -1.99
CA PRO A 107 -21.45 -14.32 -2.76
C PRO A 107 -20.73 -15.53 -2.17
N GLY A 108 -19.88 -16.19 -2.99
CA GLY A 108 -18.81 -17.02 -2.48
C GLY A 108 -17.73 -16.17 -1.81
N PHE A 109 -17.13 -16.66 -0.72
CA PHE A 109 -16.06 -15.92 -0.03
C PHE A 109 -14.71 -16.61 -0.25
N ILE A 110 -13.74 -15.83 -0.74
CA ILE A 110 -12.35 -16.25 -0.96
C ILE A 110 -11.49 -15.63 0.14
N SER A 111 -10.92 -16.46 1.01
CA SER A 111 -10.07 -15.98 2.11
C SER A 111 -8.68 -15.56 1.62
N PRO A 112 -7.97 -14.67 2.33
CA PRO A 112 -6.58 -14.33 2.03
C PRO A 112 -5.64 -15.55 2.06
N ASP A 113 -5.89 -16.51 2.95
CA ASP A 113 -5.08 -17.73 3.07
C ASP A 113 -5.31 -18.66 1.88
N GLU A 114 -6.53 -18.77 1.39
CA GLU A 114 -6.84 -19.49 0.16
C GLU A 114 -6.12 -18.88 -1.05
N VAL A 115 -6.16 -17.55 -1.20
CA VAL A 115 -5.42 -16.85 -2.27
C VAL A 115 -3.93 -17.20 -2.19
N ARG A 116 -3.35 -17.19 -1.00
CA ARG A 116 -1.94 -17.49 -0.79
C ARG A 116 -1.62 -18.95 -1.12
N SER A 117 -2.44 -19.89 -0.66
CA SER A 117 -2.21 -21.33 -0.89
C SER A 117 -2.34 -21.72 -2.36
N GLU A 118 -3.37 -21.23 -3.04
CA GLU A 118 -3.55 -21.49 -4.47
C GLU A 118 -2.45 -20.83 -5.31
N TYR A 119 -2.04 -19.62 -4.93
CA TYR A 119 -0.97 -18.91 -5.64
C TYR A 119 0.39 -19.65 -5.58
N ARG A 120 0.71 -20.35 -4.48
CA ARG A 120 1.93 -21.16 -4.37
C ARG A 120 2.02 -22.30 -5.41
N ARG A 121 0.89 -22.68 -6.00
CA ARG A 121 0.81 -23.69 -7.07
C ARG A 121 1.03 -23.10 -8.46
N VAL A 122 1.10 -21.78 -8.58
CA VAL A 122 1.22 -21.07 -9.86
C VAL A 122 2.68 -20.80 -10.20
N ASN A 123 3.13 -21.33 -11.32
CA ASN A 123 4.51 -21.18 -11.79
C ASN A 123 4.69 -20.08 -12.85
N THR A 124 3.61 -19.39 -13.24
CA THR A 124 3.65 -18.33 -14.25
C THR A 124 3.46 -16.96 -13.63
N ILE A 125 4.13 -15.96 -14.19
CA ILE A 125 3.92 -14.53 -13.88
C ILE A 125 3.59 -13.81 -15.17
N SER A 126 2.54 -13.00 -15.15
CA SER A 126 2.24 -12.12 -16.29
C SER A 126 3.31 -11.04 -16.42
N PRO A 127 3.73 -10.68 -17.64
CA PRO A 127 4.62 -9.54 -17.87
C PRO A 127 4.02 -8.29 -17.22
N ALA A 128 4.82 -7.59 -16.42
CA ALA A 128 4.42 -6.36 -15.76
C ALA A 128 5.64 -5.47 -15.56
N HIS A 129 5.50 -4.17 -15.83
CA HIS A 129 6.58 -3.21 -15.58
C HIS A 129 6.68 -2.80 -14.12
N LEU A 130 5.61 -3.02 -13.35
CA LEU A 130 5.52 -2.85 -11.91
C LEU A 130 5.26 -4.20 -11.25
N GLY A 131 6.15 -4.64 -10.38
CA GLY A 131 5.99 -5.85 -9.59
C GLY A 131 5.55 -5.54 -8.16
N LEU A 132 4.51 -6.21 -7.67
CA LEU A 132 4.09 -6.13 -6.27
C LEU A 132 4.55 -7.38 -5.51
N VAL A 133 5.37 -7.16 -4.47
CA VAL A 133 5.93 -8.23 -3.63
C VAL A 133 5.47 -8.04 -2.19
N GLN A 134 4.55 -8.88 -1.77
CA GLN A 134 4.17 -8.97 -0.36
C GLN A 134 5.24 -9.76 0.39
N ILE A 135 5.69 -9.23 1.52
CA ILE A 135 6.74 -9.87 2.33
C ILE A 135 6.21 -10.40 3.67
N ALA A 136 5.05 -9.93 4.12
CA ALA A 136 4.39 -10.43 5.32
C ALA A 136 2.89 -10.17 5.24
N SER A 137 2.10 -10.89 6.02
CA SER A 137 0.71 -10.59 6.35
C SER A 137 0.58 -10.23 7.82
N GLY A 138 -0.43 -9.44 8.18
CA GLY A 138 -0.63 -9.03 9.57
C GLY A 138 0.38 -8.00 10.06
N CYS A 139 0.34 -7.69 11.37
CA CYS A 139 1.15 -6.65 11.97
C CYS A 139 1.35 -6.94 13.46
N PRO A 140 2.55 -6.69 14.03
CA PRO A 140 2.80 -6.84 15.46
C PRO A 140 2.12 -5.74 16.29
N GLY A 141 1.76 -4.60 15.66
CA GLY A 141 1.16 -3.45 16.32
C GLY A 141 -0.22 -3.76 16.92
N ARG A 142 -0.58 -3.02 17.98
CA ARG A 142 -1.87 -3.12 18.69
C ARG A 142 -2.64 -1.79 18.68
N CYS A 143 -2.65 -1.11 17.51
CA CYS A 143 -3.32 0.18 17.38
C CYS A 143 -4.82 0.05 17.68
N SER A 144 -5.34 0.91 18.55
CA SER A 144 -6.70 0.86 19.09
C SER A 144 -7.82 0.97 18.04
N TYR A 145 -7.50 1.52 16.87
CA TYR A 145 -8.40 1.80 15.76
C TYR A 145 -8.27 0.85 14.57
N CYS A 146 -7.28 -0.05 14.59
CA CYS A 146 -6.88 -0.79 13.37
C CYS A 146 -7.72 -2.03 13.14
N ILE A 147 -8.68 -1.94 12.23
CA ILE A 147 -9.46 -3.09 11.74
C ILE A 147 -8.64 -4.04 10.85
N THR A 148 -7.56 -3.53 10.22
CA THR A 148 -6.72 -4.34 9.32
C THR A 148 -6.06 -5.50 10.07
N ARG A 149 -5.71 -5.32 11.33
CA ARG A 149 -5.18 -6.40 12.16
C ARG A 149 -6.18 -7.53 12.35
N ASN A 150 -7.46 -7.19 12.54
CA ASN A 150 -8.52 -8.20 12.66
C ASN A 150 -8.72 -8.96 11.34
N ALA A 151 -8.49 -8.28 10.20
CA ALA A 151 -8.63 -8.87 8.87
C ALA A 151 -7.42 -9.69 8.42
N ARG A 152 -6.20 -9.36 8.89
CA ARG A 152 -4.94 -9.93 8.41
C ARG A 152 -4.15 -10.68 9.50
N GLY A 153 -4.63 -10.64 10.74
CA GLY A 153 -4.04 -11.36 11.87
C GLY A 153 -2.77 -10.75 12.48
N PRO A 154 -2.07 -11.52 13.32
CA PRO A 154 -0.75 -11.20 13.81
C PRO A 154 0.26 -11.19 12.65
N LEU A 155 1.49 -10.74 12.92
CA LEU A 155 2.57 -10.79 11.94
C LEU A 155 2.83 -12.25 11.53
N ASP A 156 2.86 -12.47 10.21
CA ASP A 156 3.25 -13.72 9.54
C ASP A 156 4.19 -13.33 8.39
N SER A 157 5.49 -13.37 8.64
CA SER A 157 6.53 -13.05 7.66
C SER A 157 6.65 -14.17 6.65
N PHE A 158 6.66 -13.82 5.36
CA PHE A 158 6.82 -14.82 4.31
C PHE A 158 8.26 -15.28 4.23
N PRO A 159 8.52 -16.55 3.87
CA PRO A 159 9.86 -17.07 3.74
C PRO A 159 10.72 -16.22 2.76
N ARG A 160 11.96 -15.98 3.15
CA ARG A 160 12.91 -15.17 2.36
C ARG A 160 13.05 -15.71 0.93
N GLU A 161 13.13 -17.03 0.79
CA GLU A 161 13.29 -17.71 -0.49
C GLU A 161 12.07 -17.46 -1.41
N GLU A 162 10.85 -17.50 -0.87
CA GLU A 162 9.60 -17.21 -1.60
C GLU A 162 9.60 -15.76 -2.13
N ILE A 163 10.06 -14.82 -1.30
CA ILE A 163 10.15 -13.39 -1.66
C ILE A 163 11.19 -13.18 -2.77
N LEU A 164 12.37 -13.79 -2.64
CA LEU A 164 13.46 -13.68 -3.63
C LEU A 164 13.08 -14.33 -4.95
N GLU A 165 12.47 -15.50 -4.92
CA GLU A 165 11.98 -16.19 -6.11
C GLU A 165 10.94 -15.35 -6.84
N ARG A 166 9.92 -14.85 -6.13
CA ARG A 166 8.89 -13.99 -6.75
C ARG A 166 9.50 -12.74 -7.36
N THR A 167 10.40 -12.08 -6.63
CA THR A 167 11.08 -10.87 -7.14
C THR A 167 11.87 -11.18 -8.40
N THR A 168 12.65 -12.28 -8.40
CA THR A 168 13.44 -12.71 -9.55
C THR A 168 12.55 -12.99 -10.77
N ARG A 169 11.41 -13.65 -10.56
CA ARG A 169 10.44 -13.94 -11.64
C ARG A 169 9.82 -12.66 -12.21
N LEU A 170 9.45 -11.70 -11.35
CA LEU A 170 8.93 -10.39 -11.79
C LEU A 170 9.96 -9.61 -12.60
N VAL A 171 11.20 -9.55 -12.15
CA VAL A 171 12.30 -8.87 -12.86
C VAL A 171 12.55 -9.53 -14.21
N ARG A 172 12.58 -10.85 -14.29
CA ARG A 172 12.70 -11.59 -15.57
C ARG A 172 11.52 -11.36 -16.51
N ALA A 173 10.33 -11.10 -15.96
CA ALA A 173 9.13 -10.77 -16.72
C ALA A 173 9.07 -9.29 -17.17
N GLY A 174 10.08 -8.47 -16.83
CA GLY A 174 10.22 -7.08 -17.29
C GLY A 174 9.88 -6.02 -16.25
N ALA A 175 9.74 -6.36 -14.98
CA ALA A 175 9.49 -5.35 -13.95
C ALA A 175 10.71 -4.43 -13.78
N CYS A 176 10.50 -3.12 -14.00
CA CYS A 176 11.50 -2.08 -13.77
C CYS A 176 11.34 -1.40 -12.39
N GLU A 177 10.20 -1.61 -11.72
CA GLU A 177 9.96 -1.21 -10.33
C GLU A 177 9.37 -2.38 -9.55
N VAL A 178 9.94 -2.70 -8.40
CA VAL A 178 9.43 -3.68 -7.44
C VAL A 178 9.00 -2.96 -6.17
N ARG A 179 7.72 -3.04 -5.85
CA ARG A 179 7.15 -2.50 -4.60
C ARG A 179 7.05 -3.60 -3.56
N VAL A 180 7.92 -3.52 -2.58
CA VAL A 180 7.89 -4.39 -1.39
C VAL A 180 6.80 -3.90 -0.45
N THR A 181 5.82 -4.73 -0.10
CA THR A 181 4.65 -4.31 0.67
C THR A 181 4.29 -5.29 1.78
N ALA A 182 3.83 -4.73 2.90
CA ALA A 182 3.22 -5.39 4.05
C ALA A 182 2.32 -4.39 4.78
N GLN A 183 1.63 -4.81 5.85
CA GLN A 183 0.98 -3.89 6.78
C GLN A 183 2.01 -3.06 7.56
N ASP A 184 3.20 -3.59 7.76
CA ASP A 184 4.37 -2.94 8.31
C ASP A 184 5.61 -3.62 7.71
N VAL A 185 6.27 -2.97 6.75
CA VAL A 185 7.42 -3.56 6.05
C VAL A 185 8.61 -3.73 6.98
N SER A 186 8.81 -2.80 7.93
CA SER A 186 9.91 -2.86 8.90
C SER A 186 9.77 -3.97 9.94
N ALA A 187 8.59 -4.59 10.02
CA ALA A 187 8.35 -5.70 10.94
C ALA A 187 8.74 -7.07 10.37
N TRP A 188 9.05 -7.17 9.06
CA TRP A 188 9.40 -8.45 8.46
C TRP A 188 10.57 -9.11 9.18
N GLY A 189 10.42 -10.40 9.48
CA GLY A 189 11.43 -11.23 10.11
C GLY A 189 11.39 -11.23 11.64
N LEU A 190 10.67 -10.30 12.31
CA LEU A 190 10.59 -10.25 13.78
C LEU A 190 10.03 -11.53 14.40
N ASP A 191 9.14 -12.23 13.70
CA ASP A 191 8.55 -13.51 14.10
C ASP A 191 9.41 -14.73 13.75
N GLN A 192 10.50 -14.53 13.01
CA GLN A 192 11.38 -15.58 12.50
C GLN A 192 12.85 -15.39 12.93
N GLY A 193 13.15 -14.40 13.78
CA GLY A 193 14.53 -14.11 14.21
C GLY A 193 15.41 -13.53 13.11
N SER A 194 14.80 -12.83 12.13
CA SER A 194 15.46 -12.11 11.03
C SER A 194 15.01 -10.66 11.00
N ASP A 195 15.48 -9.87 10.06
CA ASP A 195 15.07 -8.46 9.92
C ASP A 195 15.03 -7.98 8.46
N LEU A 196 14.40 -6.82 8.24
CA LEU A 196 14.26 -6.22 6.92
C LEU A 196 15.61 -5.92 6.23
N PRO A 197 16.67 -5.40 6.89
CA PRO A 197 17.98 -5.22 6.28
C PRO A 197 18.53 -6.48 5.60
N ASP A 198 18.47 -7.65 6.24
CA ASP A 198 18.95 -8.92 5.66
C ASP A 198 18.19 -9.30 4.38
N LEU A 199 16.87 -9.06 4.37
CA LEU A 199 16.05 -9.28 3.17
C LEU A 199 16.45 -8.32 2.05
N LEU A 200 16.63 -7.02 2.35
CA LEU A 200 16.95 -6.00 1.36
C LEU A 200 18.30 -6.22 0.73
N GLU A 201 19.33 -6.59 1.50
CA GLU A 201 20.64 -6.97 0.95
C GLU A 201 20.50 -8.07 -0.10
N SER A 202 19.64 -9.06 0.16
CA SER A 202 19.39 -10.15 -0.78
C SER A 202 18.62 -9.71 -2.00
N LEU A 203 17.63 -8.84 -1.83
CA LEU A 203 16.84 -8.27 -2.94
C LEU A 203 17.73 -7.40 -3.85
N CYS A 204 18.63 -6.61 -3.30
CA CYS A 204 19.58 -5.79 -4.07
C CYS A 204 20.55 -6.64 -4.91
N ARG A 205 20.89 -7.86 -4.45
CA ARG A 205 21.77 -8.80 -5.18
C ARG A 205 21.08 -9.52 -6.36
N ILE A 206 19.74 -9.47 -6.47
CA ILE A 206 19.04 -10.09 -7.61
C ILE A 206 19.52 -9.43 -8.92
N PRO A 207 19.99 -10.19 -9.92
CA PRO A 207 20.39 -9.65 -11.21
C PRO A 207 19.24 -8.97 -11.94
N GLY A 208 19.53 -7.89 -12.67
CA GLY A 208 18.56 -7.15 -13.49
C GLY A 208 18.52 -5.67 -13.17
N ASP A 209 17.92 -4.92 -14.08
CA ASP A 209 17.82 -3.47 -14.03
C ASP A 209 16.42 -3.04 -13.53
N PHE A 210 16.28 -2.94 -12.23
CA PHE A 210 15.04 -2.56 -11.57
C PHE A 210 15.29 -1.74 -10.31
N PHE A 211 14.25 -1.04 -9.86
CA PHE A 211 14.27 -0.30 -8.61
C PHE A 211 13.37 -0.94 -7.55
N ILE A 212 13.77 -0.81 -6.28
CA ILE A 212 13.02 -1.27 -5.11
C ILE A 212 12.41 -0.07 -4.40
N ARG A 213 11.09 -0.12 -4.20
CA ARG A 213 10.34 0.83 -3.39
C ARG A 213 9.76 0.15 -2.17
N LEU A 214 10.18 0.58 -0.97
CA LEU A 214 9.64 0.05 0.28
C LEU A 214 8.24 0.61 0.56
N GLY A 215 7.37 -0.24 1.08
CA GLY A 215 6.06 0.10 1.59
C GLY A 215 6.11 0.93 2.86
N MET A 216 4.97 1.05 3.55
CA MET A 216 4.91 1.78 4.80
C MET A 216 5.62 1.02 5.93
N MET A 217 6.27 1.78 6.81
CA MET A 217 7.02 1.30 7.96
C MET A 217 6.53 2.02 9.23
N ASN A 218 6.34 1.26 10.29
CA ASN A 218 5.95 1.84 11.58
C ASN A 218 7.19 2.42 12.28
N PRO A 219 7.16 3.65 12.83
CA PRO A 219 8.29 4.21 13.57
C PRO A 219 8.85 3.27 14.64
N ALA A 220 7.99 2.58 15.41
CA ALA A 220 8.44 1.68 16.49
C ALA A 220 9.29 0.50 16.00
N THR A 221 8.95 -0.10 14.86
CA THR A 221 9.68 -1.23 14.27
C THR A 221 10.84 -0.76 13.38
N LEU A 222 10.75 0.45 12.82
CA LEU A 222 11.77 1.04 11.97
C LEU A 222 12.97 1.58 12.76
N LEU A 223 12.73 2.24 13.90
CA LEU A 223 13.78 2.94 14.66
C LEU A 223 14.98 2.06 15.03
N PRO A 224 14.81 0.81 15.49
CA PRO A 224 15.95 -0.08 15.77
C PRO A 224 16.75 -0.48 14.55
N LEU A 225 16.18 -0.41 13.35
CA LEU A 225 16.80 -0.85 12.10
C LEU A 225 17.65 0.24 11.42
N LEU A 226 17.53 1.51 11.84
CA LEU A 226 18.18 2.65 11.16
C LEU A 226 19.65 2.45 10.88
N PRO A 227 20.51 1.99 11.83
CA PRO A 227 21.95 1.85 11.60
C PRO A 227 22.30 0.89 10.44
N ARG A 228 21.47 -0.13 10.21
CA ARG A 228 21.67 -1.11 9.15
C ARG A 228 20.88 -0.76 7.89
N LEU A 229 19.73 -0.09 8.03
CA LEU A 229 18.84 0.21 6.93
C LEU A 229 19.30 1.42 6.11
N ILE A 230 19.75 2.50 6.76
CA ILE A 230 20.18 3.73 6.07
C ILE A 230 21.28 3.46 5.03
N PRO A 231 22.36 2.69 5.33
CA PRO A 231 23.38 2.36 4.34
C PRO A 231 22.83 1.68 3.08
N LEU A 232 21.80 0.85 3.21
CA LEU A 232 21.18 0.14 2.07
C LEU A 232 20.48 1.08 1.08
N PHE A 233 20.05 2.26 1.51
CA PHE A 233 19.48 3.27 0.60
C PHE A 233 20.53 3.92 -0.32
N ARG A 234 21.84 3.61 -0.14
CA ARG A 234 22.91 3.96 -1.10
C ARG A 234 22.94 3.04 -2.31
N GLU A 235 22.36 1.84 -2.20
CA GLU A 235 22.28 0.88 -3.30
C GLU A 235 21.56 1.50 -4.51
N GLU A 236 22.10 1.31 -5.71
CA GLU A 236 21.55 1.91 -6.93
C GLU A 236 20.12 1.48 -7.23
N LYS A 237 19.73 0.30 -6.75
CA LYS A 237 18.38 -0.25 -6.90
C LYS A 237 17.38 0.35 -5.94
N MET A 238 17.80 1.05 -4.90
CA MET A 238 16.88 1.60 -3.90
C MET A 238 16.38 2.98 -4.30
N PHE A 239 15.06 3.13 -4.39
CA PHE A 239 14.49 4.48 -4.37
C PHE A 239 14.71 5.13 -3.00
N ARG A 240 15.15 6.38 -2.99
CA ARG A 240 15.30 7.20 -1.78
C ARG A 240 13.94 7.72 -1.31
N PHE A 241 13.07 6.78 -1.03
CA PHE A 241 11.68 6.98 -0.66
C PHE A 241 11.40 6.35 0.69
N LEU A 242 10.86 7.15 1.62
CA LEU A 242 10.50 6.73 2.96
C LEU A 242 9.02 6.99 3.20
N HIS A 243 8.26 5.95 3.53
CA HIS A 243 6.86 6.06 3.93
C HIS A 243 6.70 5.64 5.40
N VAL A 244 6.54 6.62 6.28
CA VAL A 244 6.42 6.43 7.73
C VAL A 244 5.15 7.12 8.23
N PRO A 245 4.05 6.38 8.42
CA PRO A 245 2.78 6.89 8.92
C PRO A 245 2.87 7.35 10.37
N VAL A 246 2.86 8.67 10.62
CA VAL A 246 2.89 9.21 11.99
C VAL A 246 1.51 9.19 12.65
N GLN A 247 0.46 9.39 11.91
CA GLN A 247 -0.95 9.44 12.30
C GLN A 247 -1.36 10.74 13.02
N SER A 248 -0.55 11.29 13.95
CA SER A 248 -0.77 12.54 14.68
C SER A 248 0.56 13.17 15.11
N GLY A 249 0.61 14.48 15.22
CA GLY A 249 1.74 15.23 15.80
C GLY A 249 1.64 15.43 17.33
N SER A 250 0.67 14.78 17.98
CA SER A 250 0.48 14.84 19.43
C SER A 250 0.78 13.48 20.07
N ASP A 251 1.70 13.45 21.03
CA ASP A 251 2.02 12.25 21.81
C ASP A 251 0.81 11.76 22.61
N ALA A 252 -0.08 12.66 23.06
CA ALA A 252 -1.31 12.31 23.75
C ALA A 252 -2.27 11.54 22.82
N VAL A 253 -2.42 11.97 21.56
CA VAL A 253 -3.21 11.25 20.55
C VAL A 253 -2.56 9.93 20.19
N LEU A 254 -1.24 9.91 19.97
CA LEU A 254 -0.49 8.66 19.67
C LEU A 254 -0.64 7.63 20.80
N GLY A 255 -0.60 8.07 22.07
CA GLY A 255 -0.87 7.21 23.22
C GLY A 255 -2.27 6.60 23.19
N ARG A 256 -3.31 7.42 22.94
CA ARG A 256 -4.70 6.92 22.78
C ARG A 256 -4.87 5.99 21.57
N MET A 257 -4.12 6.23 20.49
CA MET A 257 -4.07 5.36 19.33
C MET A 257 -3.36 4.03 19.58
N GLY A 258 -2.66 3.89 20.72
CA GLY A 258 -1.85 2.70 21.03
C GLY A 258 -0.61 2.59 20.16
N ARG A 259 -0.03 3.73 19.73
CA ARG A 259 1.21 3.74 18.97
C ARG A 259 2.40 3.59 19.91
N GLY A 260 3.29 2.63 19.64
CA GLY A 260 4.44 2.34 20.51
C GLY A 260 5.65 3.27 20.28
N TYR A 261 5.41 4.52 19.91
CA TYR A 261 6.44 5.54 19.64
C TYR A 261 5.90 6.94 19.95
N ARG A 262 6.80 7.90 20.01
CA ARG A 262 6.53 9.33 20.20
C ARG A 262 6.85 10.13 18.94
N VAL A 263 6.40 11.37 18.91
CA VAL A 263 6.68 12.32 17.81
C VAL A 263 8.18 12.49 17.59
N CYS A 264 8.96 12.61 18.67
CA CYS A 264 10.43 12.74 18.58
C CYS A 264 11.12 11.53 17.91
N ASP A 265 10.55 10.33 18.01
CA ASP A 265 11.08 9.14 17.32
C ASP A 265 10.96 9.27 15.79
N LEU A 266 9.83 9.79 15.31
CA LEU A 266 9.69 10.10 13.88
C LEU A 266 10.65 11.20 13.44
N GLU A 267 10.77 12.27 14.23
CA GLU A 267 11.70 13.37 13.92
C GLU A 267 13.14 12.88 13.83
N ARG A 268 13.54 11.99 14.75
CA ARG A 268 14.84 11.32 14.72
C ARG A 268 15.01 10.48 13.44
N ILE A 269 14.04 9.64 13.07
CA ILE A 269 14.08 8.84 11.85
C ILE A 269 14.30 9.75 10.63
N VAL A 270 13.51 10.82 10.52
CA VAL A 270 13.60 11.75 9.39
C VAL A 270 14.96 12.47 9.37
N ALA A 271 15.47 12.90 10.52
CA ALA A 271 16.75 13.57 10.64
C ALA A 271 17.92 12.65 10.22
N GLU A 272 17.97 11.41 10.73
CA GLU A 272 19.01 10.44 10.40
C GLU A 272 19.01 10.11 8.90
N PHE A 273 17.85 9.88 8.30
CA PHE A 273 17.76 9.67 6.85
C PHE A 273 18.16 10.90 6.03
N ARG A 274 17.75 12.12 6.43
CA ARG A 274 18.08 13.34 5.69
C ARG A 274 19.53 13.78 5.84
N ASN A 275 20.18 13.44 6.92
CA ASN A 275 21.62 13.66 7.08
C ASN A 275 22.40 12.91 5.98
N GLU A 276 21.95 11.72 5.60
CA GLU A 276 22.57 10.93 4.55
C GLU A 276 21.99 11.26 3.16
N PHE A 277 20.69 11.51 3.07
CA PHE A 277 19.94 11.74 1.84
C PHE A 277 19.14 13.06 1.93
N PRO A 278 19.76 14.22 1.71
CA PRO A 278 19.10 15.55 1.85
C PRO A 278 17.85 15.71 0.96
N THR A 279 17.78 14.99 -0.15
CA THR A 279 16.67 15.00 -1.11
C THR A 279 15.68 13.85 -0.91
N LEU A 280 15.76 13.11 0.19
CA LEU A 280 14.85 12.00 0.52
C LEU A 280 13.39 12.39 0.34
N TYR A 281 12.64 11.57 -0.40
CA TYR A 281 11.18 11.72 -0.48
C TYR A 281 10.51 11.12 0.74
N LEU A 282 9.97 11.96 1.60
CA LEU A 282 9.23 11.55 2.79
C LEU A 282 7.73 11.56 2.51
N MET A 283 7.09 10.43 2.76
CA MET A 283 5.63 10.28 2.78
C MET A 283 5.17 9.90 4.19
N THR A 284 4.08 10.49 4.64
CA THR A 284 3.45 10.15 5.93
C THR A 284 1.94 10.11 5.80
N ASP A 285 1.28 9.52 6.80
CA ASP A 285 -0.18 9.46 6.89
C ASP A 285 -0.65 10.15 8.18
N LEU A 286 -1.80 10.81 8.11
CA LEU A 286 -2.47 11.45 9.23
C LEU A 286 -3.92 10.98 9.34
N ILE A 287 -4.38 10.81 10.59
CA ILE A 287 -5.76 10.46 10.90
C ILE A 287 -6.38 11.57 11.78
N PRO A 288 -6.81 12.69 11.18
CA PRO A 288 -7.50 13.75 11.93
C PRO A 288 -8.88 13.31 12.41
N GLY A 289 -9.30 13.87 13.55
CA GLY A 289 -10.58 13.62 14.18
C GLY A 289 -10.63 12.30 14.93
N PHE A 290 -9.48 11.86 15.45
CA PHE A 290 -9.43 10.73 16.37
C PHE A 290 -10.14 11.09 17.68
N PRO A 291 -10.86 10.16 18.35
CA PRO A 291 -11.55 10.42 19.61
C PRO A 291 -10.69 11.11 20.65
N GLY A 292 -11.21 12.21 21.19
CA GLY A 292 -10.52 13.03 22.18
C GLY A 292 -9.40 13.92 21.64
N GLU A 293 -9.18 14.00 20.31
CA GLU A 293 -8.25 14.97 19.71
C GLU A 293 -8.75 16.40 19.95
N THR A 294 -7.89 17.29 20.47
CA THR A 294 -8.19 18.71 20.72
C THR A 294 -7.68 19.60 19.61
N GLU A 295 -7.96 20.91 19.68
CA GLU A 295 -7.41 21.87 18.70
C GLU A 295 -5.89 22.05 18.88
N GLU A 296 -5.38 21.95 20.12
CA GLU A 296 -3.94 21.96 20.42
C GLU A 296 -3.24 20.74 19.84
N ASP A 297 -3.88 19.57 19.82
CA ASP A 297 -3.36 18.36 19.19
C ASP A 297 -3.26 18.55 17.67
N VAL A 298 -4.25 19.22 17.05
CA VAL A 298 -4.23 19.55 15.61
C VAL A 298 -3.11 20.55 15.32
N GLN A 299 -2.94 21.57 16.17
CA GLN A 299 -1.84 22.55 16.03
C GLN A 299 -0.48 21.85 16.13
N SER A 300 -0.29 20.96 17.11
CA SER A 300 0.92 20.13 17.25
C SER A 300 1.20 19.31 15.98
N THR A 301 0.16 18.82 15.32
CA THR A 301 0.27 18.09 14.04
C THR A 301 0.70 19.00 12.90
N ILE A 302 0.17 20.24 12.84
CA ILE A 302 0.59 21.26 11.87
C ILE A 302 2.07 21.61 12.07
N ASP A 303 2.47 21.87 13.33
CA ASP A 303 3.85 22.20 13.67
C ASP A 303 4.82 21.09 13.29
N LEU A 304 4.44 19.82 13.53
CA LEU A 304 5.21 18.67 13.09
C LEU A 304 5.40 18.66 11.56
N LEU A 305 4.33 18.92 10.79
CA LEU A 305 4.44 18.97 9.32
C LEU A 305 5.46 20.00 8.85
N TYR A 306 5.52 21.19 9.49
CA TYR A 306 6.52 22.21 9.15
C TYR A 306 7.94 21.81 9.55
N ARG A 307 8.12 21.04 10.64
CA ARG A 307 9.43 20.53 11.05
C ARG A 307 9.93 19.40 10.14
N ILE A 308 9.10 18.39 9.87
CA ILE A 308 9.52 17.24 9.04
C ILE A 308 9.39 17.46 7.55
N ARG A 309 8.64 18.49 7.08
CA ARG A 309 8.45 18.86 5.66
C ARG A 309 8.29 17.65 4.72
N PRO A 310 7.19 16.90 4.83
CA PRO A 310 6.98 15.71 3.97
C PRO A 310 6.68 16.13 2.52
N ASN A 311 7.07 15.29 1.57
CA ASN A 311 6.76 15.47 0.15
C ASN A 311 5.31 15.07 -0.16
N LYS A 312 4.74 14.19 0.65
CA LYS A 312 3.34 13.77 0.53
C LYS A 312 2.76 13.39 1.89
N VAL A 313 1.53 13.80 2.14
CA VAL A 313 0.74 13.40 3.30
C VAL A 313 -0.57 12.78 2.83
N ASN A 314 -0.84 11.57 3.23
CA ASN A 314 -2.19 11.00 3.10
C ASN A 314 -3.00 11.42 4.33
N ILE A 315 -4.05 12.18 4.12
CA ILE A 315 -4.94 12.64 5.19
C ILE A 315 -6.23 11.85 5.10
N THR A 316 -6.42 10.94 6.06
CA THR A 316 -7.60 10.08 6.13
C THR A 316 -8.35 10.36 7.43
N ARG A 317 -9.55 10.92 7.36
CA ARG A 317 -10.38 11.18 8.54
C ARG A 317 -10.63 9.88 9.31
N TYR A 318 -10.52 9.98 10.63
CA TYR A 318 -10.88 8.84 11.48
C TYR A 318 -12.26 8.29 11.12
N SER A 319 -12.37 7.00 11.05
CA SER A 319 -13.61 6.28 10.73
C SER A 319 -13.73 5.09 11.67
N TRP A 320 -14.69 5.18 12.59
CA TRP A 320 -14.94 4.08 13.53
C TRP A 320 -15.20 2.76 12.80
N ARG A 321 -14.69 1.67 13.36
CA ARG A 321 -14.85 0.31 12.85
C ARG A 321 -15.31 -0.65 13.94
N PRO A 322 -16.26 -1.55 13.65
CA PRO A 322 -16.65 -2.59 14.60
C PRO A 322 -15.47 -3.51 14.88
N GLY A 323 -15.40 -4.03 16.12
CA GLY A 323 -14.34 -4.94 16.54
C GLY A 323 -12.98 -4.27 16.83
N THR A 324 -12.90 -2.94 16.79
CA THR A 324 -11.75 -2.18 17.29
C THR A 324 -11.95 -1.80 18.76
N ALA A 325 -10.87 -1.42 19.46
CA ALA A 325 -10.93 -1.05 20.88
C ALA A 325 -11.68 0.27 21.15
N ILE A 326 -11.89 1.10 20.13
CA ILE A 326 -12.57 2.40 20.27
C ILE A 326 -14.08 2.21 20.25
N SER A 327 -14.77 2.81 21.23
CA SER A 327 -16.24 2.86 21.28
C SER A 327 -16.79 3.77 20.16
N ARG A 328 -17.90 3.37 19.55
CA ARG A 328 -18.61 4.21 18.59
C ARG A 328 -19.14 5.50 19.23
N ARG A 329 -19.41 5.47 20.54
CA ARG A 329 -19.92 6.65 21.29
C ARG A 329 -18.87 7.76 21.41
N ASP A 330 -17.57 7.41 21.32
CA ASP A 330 -16.47 8.35 21.43
C ASP A 330 -16.13 8.98 20.05
N ASP A 331 -16.80 8.58 18.98
CA ASP A 331 -16.54 9.08 17.63
C ASP A 331 -16.92 10.55 17.49
N MET A 332 -16.01 11.35 16.92
CA MET A 332 -16.22 12.78 16.72
C MET A 332 -17.23 13.07 15.59
N PRO A 333 -17.97 14.18 15.65
CA PRO A 333 -18.84 14.62 14.57
C PRO A 333 -18.08 14.76 13.24
N ASP A 334 -18.67 14.27 12.15
CA ASP A 334 -18.06 14.29 10.81
C ASP A 334 -17.68 15.70 10.35
N ARG A 335 -18.41 16.73 10.79
CA ARG A 335 -18.09 18.14 10.50
C ARG A 335 -16.70 18.51 11.04
N ILE A 336 -16.41 18.21 12.30
CA ILE A 336 -15.11 18.49 12.94
C ILE A 336 -13.99 17.76 12.20
N LYS A 337 -14.16 16.46 11.93
CA LYS A 337 -13.17 15.67 11.16
C LYS A 337 -12.91 16.27 9.78
N LYS A 338 -13.96 16.74 9.11
CA LYS A 338 -13.87 17.37 7.78
C LYS A 338 -13.09 18.68 7.84
N ASP A 339 -13.38 19.52 8.82
CA ASP A 339 -12.72 20.82 8.98
C ASP A 339 -11.24 20.63 9.32
N ARG A 340 -10.90 19.74 10.26
CA ARG A 340 -9.51 19.39 10.58
C ARG A 340 -8.74 18.84 9.38
N SER A 341 -9.35 17.95 8.62
CA SER A 341 -8.71 17.39 7.42
C SER A 341 -8.42 18.46 6.35
N ARG A 342 -9.29 19.47 6.22
CA ARG A 342 -9.09 20.58 5.29
C ARG A 342 -7.95 21.51 5.74
N ILE A 343 -7.89 21.82 7.05
CA ILE A 343 -6.82 22.61 7.63
C ILE A 343 -5.47 21.95 7.38
N LEU A 344 -5.35 20.66 7.75
CA LEU A 344 -4.11 19.90 7.53
C LEU A 344 -3.72 19.82 6.06
N LEU A 345 -4.69 19.63 5.15
CA LEU A 345 -4.42 19.59 3.71
C LEU A 345 -3.88 20.94 3.20
N LYS A 346 -4.44 22.07 3.68
CA LYS A 346 -3.96 23.41 3.32
C LYS A 346 -2.48 23.59 3.69
N HIS A 347 -2.10 23.24 4.92
CA HIS A 347 -0.71 23.35 5.38
C HIS A 347 0.22 22.38 4.62
N ALA A 348 -0.20 21.13 4.44
CA ALA A 348 0.56 20.17 3.65
C ALA A 348 0.80 20.63 2.22
N THR A 349 -0.21 21.18 1.55
CA THR A 349 -0.10 21.71 0.18
C THR A 349 0.89 22.88 0.11
N SER A 350 0.87 23.80 1.08
CA SER A 350 1.86 24.89 1.16
C SER A 350 3.29 24.37 1.26
N ILE A 351 3.49 23.31 2.08
CA ILE A 351 4.81 22.66 2.20
C ILE A 351 5.23 22.02 0.87
N TYR A 352 4.33 21.34 0.16
CA TYR A 352 4.65 20.71 -1.14
C TYR A 352 5.14 21.74 -2.15
N HIS A 353 4.41 22.84 -2.33
CA HIS A 353 4.81 23.90 -3.26
C HIS A 353 6.18 24.49 -2.90
N SER A 354 6.41 24.77 -1.60
CA SER A 354 7.71 25.25 -1.12
C SER A 354 8.87 24.29 -1.39
N MET A 355 8.62 22.98 -1.38
CA MET A 355 9.63 21.96 -1.66
C MET A 355 9.79 21.69 -3.16
N ASN A 356 8.69 21.62 -3.88
CA ASN A 356 8.68 21.26 -5.29
C ASN A 356 9.27 22.34 -6.18
N GLY A 357 9.03 23.63 -5.86
CA GLY A 357 9.58 24.75 -6.64
C GLY A 357 11.11 24.72 -6.82
N ARG A 358 11.83 24.09 -5.89
CA ARG A 358 13.30 23.94 -5.95
C ARG A 358 13.78 23.01 -7.07
N TRP A 359 12.89 22.22 -7.66
CA TRP A 359 13.22 21.28 -8.72
C TRP A 359 13.07 21.87 -10.12
N ILE A 360 12.30 22.95 -10.27
CA ILE A 360 12.11 23.64 -11.56
C ILE A 360 13.47 24.12 -12.09
N GLY A 361 13.73 23.85 -13.38
CA GLY A 361 14.99 24.17 -14.03
C GLY A 361 16.12 23.16 -13.79
N ARG A 362 15.92 22.13 -12.95
CA ARG A 362 16.92 21.08 -12.75
C ARG A 362 16.75 19.95 -13.76
N THR A 363 17.89 19.43 -14.24
CA THR A 363 17.92 18.19 -15.03
C THR A 363 18.15 17.00 -14.09
N VAL A 364 17.22 16.06 -14.08
CA VAL A 364 17.20 14.90 -13.19
C VAL A 364 17.27 13.59 -13.95
N PRO A 365 17.93 12.55 -13.43
CA PRO A 365 17.81 11.20 -13.98
C PRO A 365 16.40 10.67 -13.67
N LEU A 366 15.91 9.78 -14.52
CA LEU A 366 14.62 9.14 -14.34
C LEU A 366 14.55 7.76 -14.99
N VAL A 367 13.59 6.98 -14.54
CA VAL A 367 13.14 5.73 -15.16
C VAL A 367 11.64 5.83 -15.46
N VAL A 368 11.23 5.49 -16.68
CA VAL A 368 9.81 5.37 -17.04
C VAL A 368 9.22 4.14 -16.37
N THR A 369 8.17 4.32 -15.57
CA THR A 369 7.54 3.22 -14.82
C THR A 369 6.17 2.85 -15.38
N GLU A 370 5.50 3.76 -16.06
CA GLU A 370 4.13 3.55 -16.52
C GLU A 370 3.80 4.37 -17.77
N ARG A 371 3.04 3.78 -18.69
CA ARG A 371 2.39 4.51 -19.78
C ARG A 371 1.02 4.98 -19.30
N ILE A 372 0.81 6.30 -19.26
CA ILE A 372 -0.47 6.89 -18.82
C ILE A 372 -1.49 6.82 -19.95
N ARG A 373 -1.07 7.24 -21.13
CA ARG A 373 -1.84 7.23 -22.39
C ARG A 373 -0.86 7.32 -23.56
N GLU A 374 -1.36 7.21 -24.78
CA GLU A 374 -0.56 7.45 -25.98
C GLU A 374 0.12 8.82 -25.92
N GLY A 375 1.42 8.88 -26.19
CA GLY A 375 2.24 10.08 -26.12
C GLY A 375 2.49 10.63 -24.71
N SER A 376 2.19 9.89 -23.64
CA SER A 376 2.42 10.37 -22.27
C SER A 376 2.80 9.25 -21.31
N VAL A 377 3.90 9.44 -20.59
CA VAL A 377 4.44 8.49 -19.63
C VAL A 377 4.65 9.11 -18.24
N SER A 378 4.61 8.25 -17.23
CA SER A 378 4.99 8.54 -15.85
C SER A 378 6.37 7.96 -15.59
N ALA A 379 7.29 8.81 -15.13
CA ALA A 379 8.65 8.42 -14.78
C ALA A 379 8.94 8.73 -13.31
N ARG A 380 9.93 8.05 -12.74
CA ARG A 380 10.40 8.25 -11.36
C ARG A 380 11.84 8.73 -11.34
N THR A 381 12.13 9.74 -10.50
CA THR A 381 13.51 10.05 -10.14
C THR A 381 14.02 9.05 -9.10
N PRO A 382 15.34 8.98 -8.83
CA PRO A 382 15.88 8.16 -7.74
C PRO A 382 15.27 8.47 -6.37
N GLU A 383 14.80 9.71 -6.14
CA GLU A 383 14.07 10.13 -4.95
C GLU A 383 12.58 9.78 -5.00
N TYR A 384 12.11 9.10 -6.05
CA TYR A 384 10.72 8.71 -6.24
C TYR A 384 9.76 9.85 -6.63
N HIS A 385 10.26 11.03 -7.01
CA HIS A 385 9.38 12.05 -7.58
C HIS A 385 8.75 11.57 -8.88
N ASN A 386 7.45 11.84 -9.03
CA ASN A 386 6.73 11.54 -10.25
C ASN A 386 6.95 12.66 -11.28
N VAL A 387 7.42 12.30 -12.46
CA VAL A 387 7.64 13.21 -13.60
C VAL A 387 6.79 12.75 -14.78
N ILE A 388 5.91 13.62 -15.25
CA ILE A 388 5.10 13.36 -16.45
C ILE A 388 5.83 13.93 -17.67
N LEU A 389 6.09 13.06 -18.64
CA LEU A 389 6.68 13.41 -19.93
C LEU A 389 5.64 13.25 -21.04
N GLN A 390 5.62 14.19 -21.99
CA GLN A 390 4.81 14.11 -23.20
C GLN A 390 5.66 13.46 -24.30
N GLU A 391 5.92 12.14 -24.15
CA GLU A 391 6.79 11.35 -25.00
C GLU A 391 6.22 9.92 -25.07
N ASP A 392 6.53 9.22 -26.16
CA ASP A 392 6.18 7.80 -26.33
C ASP A 392 7.40 6.94 -25.98
N LEU A 393 7.55 6.63 -24.72
CA LEU A 393 8.66 5.86 -24.16
C LEU A 393 8.15 4.55 -23.56
N ALA A 394 8.92 3.48 -23.71
CA ALA A 394 8.59 2.21 -23.08
C ALA A 394 8.90 2.28 -21.57
N PRO A 395 8.08 1.63 -20.72
CA PRO A 395 8.46 1.39 -19.33
C PRO A 395 9.82 0.67 -19.24
N GLY A 396 10.64 1.07 -18.26
CA GLY A 396 12.04 0.67 -18.14
C GLY A 396 13.03 1.61 -18.85
N PHE A 397 12.57 2.49 -19.74
CA PHE A 397 13.45 3.49 -20.34
C PHE A 397 14.11 4.36 -19.28
N ARG A 398 15.42 4.52 -19.36
CA ARG A 398 16.20 5.42 -18.49
C ARG A 398 16.71 6.61 -19.29
N GLY A 399 16.67 7.78 -18.68
CA GLY A 399 17.12 9.02 -19.31
C GLY A 399 17.24 10.16 -18.31
N ARG A 400 17.35 11.36 -18.83
CA ARG A 400 17.36 12.59 -18.04
C ARG A 400 16.29 13.53 -18.56
N ALA A 401 15.63 14.26 -17.66
CA ALA A 401 14.67 15.28 -18.06
C ALA A 401 14.88 16.60 -17.31
N LEU A 402 14.70 17.68 -18.00
CA LEU A 402 14.59 19.02 -17.42
C LEU A 402 13.19 19.17 -16.81
N ILE A 403 13.12 19.48 -15.52
CA ILE A 403 11.86 19.79 -14.84
C ILE A 403 11.38 21.17 -15.29
N THR A 404 10.24 21.23 -15.95
CA THR A 404 9.68 22.45 -16.54
C THR A 404 8.57 23.08 -15.71
N GLY A 405 8.00 22.32 -14.78
CA GLY A 405 6.93 22.81 -13.91
C GLY A 405 6.61 21.84 -12.78
N GLU A 406 5.88 22.32 -11.80
CA GLU A 406 5.42 21.54 -10.67
C GLU A 406 3.89 21.54 -10.57
N ARG A 407 3.36 20.47 -10.04
CA ARG A 407 1.99 20.31 -9.59
C ARG A 407 2.04 19.72 -8.17
N THR A 408 0.92 19.72 -7.48
CA THR A 408 0.87 19.27 -6.08
C THR A 408 1.54 17.90 -5.86
N TYR A 409 1.42 16.95 -6.81
CA TYR A 409 1.87 15.57 -6.63
C TYR A 409 2.80 15.05 -7.75
N TYR A 410 3.13 15.88 -8.73
CA TYR A 410 4.02 15.47 -9.82
C TYR A 410 4.69 16.68 -10.47
N PHE A 411 5.76 16.42 -11.19
CA PHE A 411 6.43 17.39 -12.05
C PHE A 411 6.03 17.19 -13.50
N THR A 412 6.11 18.25 -14.28
CA THR A 412 6.19 18.15 -15.73
C THR A 412 7.64 18.27 -16.14
N GLY A 413 8.05 17.50 -17.14
CA GLY A 413 9.43 17.49 -17.61
C GLY A 413 9.53 17.42 -19.13
N LYS A 414 10.72 17.77 -19.65
CA LYS A 414 11.09 17.62 -21.05
C LYS A 414 12.33 16.72 -21.10
N LEU A 415 12.29 15.65 -21.90
CA LEU A 415 13.41 14.74 -22.07
C LEU A 415 14.63 15.50 -22.62
N CYS A 416 15.79 15.28 -22.01
CA CYS A 416 17.06 15.74 -22.54
C CYS A 416 17.56 14.71 -23.57
N ARG A 417 17.77 15.17 -24.78
CA ARG A 417 18.33 14.37 -25.88
C ARG A 417 19.85 14.38 -25.83
#